data_c0f573a29ab2aa9f648e1f82bc75a307
#
_entry.id   c0f573a29ab2aa9f648e1f82bc75a307
#
_cell.length_a   1.000
_cell.length_b   1.000
_cell.length_c   1.000
_cell.angle_alpha   90.00
_cell.angle_beta   90.00
_cell.angle_gamma   90.00
#
_symmetry.space_group_name_H-M   'P 1'
#
loop_
_entity.id
_entity.type
_entity.pdbx_description
1 polymer ?
#
loop_
_entity_poly.entity_id
_entity_poly.type
_entity_poly.pdbx_seq_one_letter_code
_entity_poly.pdbx_strand_id
1 'polypeptide(L)'
;IQSNEASRSINEYAERLGKVIDIVLHHTGKNKVIIVAHSMGGLVSRAYIKNYGRSNKVDKLITIGTPNHGIWSLDGWNWGYSASHEGLECEDMLYDSPFIDQLNQIQIISPVKVMTIAGLCGKSSKTDAEYDEVIRVSSVNLAGATNEVVKRNECVAGTDTFHGQLISPAKVPEVYNLVKGVI
;
A
#
# COMPACT_ATOMS: atom_id res chain seq x y z
N ILE A 1 24.05 6.05 -9.43
CA ILE A 1 24.18 4.57 -9.36
C ILE A 1 22.90 4.05 -10.00
N GLN A 2 22.96 3.70 -11.28
CA GLN A 2 21.86 2.97 -11.93
C GLN A 2 21.88 1.55 -11.39
N SER A 3 20.94 1.20 -10.51
CA SER A 3 20.68 -0.18 -10.18
C SER A 3 19.97 -0.82 -11.37
N ASN A 4 20.67 -1.60 -12.16
CA ASN A 4 20.12 -2.56 -13.13
C ASN A 4 19.45 -3.72 -12.35
N GLU A 5 18.59 -3.42 -11.37
CA GLU A 5 17.75 -4.46 -10.80
C GLU A 5 16.58 -4.67 -11.76
N ALA A 6 16.52 -5.88 -12.33
CA ALA A 6 15.40 -6.29 -13.15
C ALA A 6 14.09 -6.10 -12.35
N SER A 7 13.07 -5.55 -13.02
CA SER A 7 11.70 -5.50 -12.52
C SER A 7 11.27 -6.85 -11.94
N ARG A 8 10.57 -6.83 -10.83
CA ARG A 8 10.12 -8.02 -10.10
C ARG A 8 8.63 -7.95 -9.82
N SER A 9 7.99 -9.10 -9.77
CA SER A 9 6.60 -9.18 -9.33
C SER A 9 6.45 -8.82 -7.84
N ILE A 10 5.25 -8.42 -7.44
CA ILE A 10 4.95 -8.15 -6.02
C ILE A 10 5.16 -9.39 -5.17
N ASN A 11 4.94 -10.59 -5.72
CA ASN A 11 5.22 -11.85 -5.01
C ASN A 11 6.71 -12.04 -4.70
N GLU A 12 7.61 -11.66 -5.60
CA GLU A 12 9.07 -11.73 -5.34
C GLU A 12 9.50 -10.74 -4.25
N TYR A 13 8.90 -9.55 -4.24
CA TYR A 13 9.11 -8.59 -3.13
C TYR A 13 8.56 -9.14 -1.80
N ALA A 14 7.43 -9.84 -1.81
CA ALA A 14 6.86 -10.46 -0.62
C ALA A 14 7.76 -11.56 -0.03
N GLU A 15 8.41 -12.34 -0.89
CA GLU A 15 9.43 -13.33 -0.45
C GLU A 15 10.62 -12.63 0.23
N ARG A 16 11.12 -11.54 -0.37
CA ARG A 16 12.22 -10.76 0.22
C ARG A 16 11.82 -10.15 1.58
N LEU A 17 10.60 -9.61 1.68
CA LEU A 17 10.07 -9.11 2.95
C LEU A 17 10.07 -10.20 4.02
N GLY A 18 9.73 -11.42 3.65
CA GLY A 18 9.79 -12.58 4.57
C GLY A 18 11.17 -12.80 5.17
N LYS A 19 12.22 -12.72 4.36
CA LYS A 19 13.60 -12.85 4.81
C LYS A 19 13.97 -11.72 5.80
N VAL A 20 13.55 -10.50 5.51
CA VAL A 20 13.77 -9.35 6.40
C VAL A 20 13.06 -9.53 7.74
N ILE A 21 11.80 -9.96 7.73
CA ILE A 21 11.03 -10.22 8.95
C ILE A 21 11.69 -11.31 9.79
N ASP A 22 12.16 -12.38 9.18
CA ASP A 22 12.85 -13.47 9.89
C ASP A 22 14.13 -12.97 10.59
N ILE A 23 14.89 -12.11 9.94
CA ILE A 23 16.07 -11.45 10.53
C ILE A 23 15.67 -10.57 11.71
N VAL A 24 14.64 -9.72 11.56
CA VAL A 24 14.16 -8.84 12.64
C VAL A 24 13.70 -9.66 13.85
N LEU A 25 12.89 -10.69 13.62
CA LEU A 25 12.41 -11.56 14.72
C LEU A 25 13.56 -12.26 15.44
N HIS A 26 14.55 -12.76 14.68
CA HIS A 26 15.74 -13.38 15.25
C HIS A 26 16.54 -12.41 16.14
N HIS A 27 16.81 -11.20 15.64
CA HIS A 27 17.61 -10.20 16.38
C HIS A 27 16.89 -9.61 17.59
N THR A 28 15.56 -9.48 17.51
CA THR A 28 14.77 -8.87 18.59
C THR A 28 14.29 -9.86 19.63
N GLY A 29 14.35 -11.16 19.35
CA GLY A 29 13.76 -12.20 20.18
C GLY A 29 12.23 -12.15 20.26
N LYS A 30 11.58 -11.37 19.38
CA LYS A 30 10.11 -11.27 19.32
C LYS A 30 9.53 -12.34 18.40
N ASN A 31 8.26 -12.67 18.63
CA ASN A 31 7.55 -13.67 17.82
C ASN A 31 6.72 -13.04 16.68
N LYS A 32 6.44 -11.75 16.76
CA LYS A 32 5.63 -11.02 15.79
C LYS A 32 6.18 -9.62 15.53
N VAL A 33 5.91 -9.13 14.32
CA VAL A 33 6.16 -7.74 13.91
C VAL A 33 4.84 -7.00 13.73
N ILE A 34 4.91 -5.65 13.79
CA ILE A 34 3.92 -4.75 13.25
C ILE A 34 4.48 -4.21 11.94
N ILE A 35 3.70 -4.27 10.87
CA ILE A 35 4.10 -3.74 9.57
C ILE A 35 3.35 -2.43 9.32
N VAL A 36 4.10 -1.37 9.04
CA VAL A 36 3.56 -0.10 8.52
C VAL A 36 4.08 0.05 7.09
N ALA A 37 3.17 0.11 6.14
CA ALA A 37 3.53 0.07 4.72
C ALA A 37 2.78 1.15 3.93
N HIS A 38 3.48 1.78 2.99
CA HIS A 38 2.93 2.80 2.10
C HIS A 38 2.80 2.26 0.67
N SER A 39 1.72 2.65 -0.02
CA SER A 39 1.51 2.39 -1.44
C SER A 39 1.68 0.90 -1.78
N MET A 40 2.47 0.54 -2.78
CA MET A 40 2.80 -0.84 -3.19
C MET A 40 3.27 -1.71 -2.02
N GLY A 41 3.97 -1.13 -1.02
CA GLY A 41 4.46 -1.87 0.14
C GLY A 41 3.35 -2.58 0.93
N GLY A 42 2.14 -2.05 0.92
CA GLY A 42 0.97 -2.70 1.52
C GLY A 42 0.54 -3.96 0.76
N LEU A 43 0.59 -3.95 -0.57
CA LEU A 43 0.32 -5.13 -1.41
C LEU A 43 1.37 -6.22 -1.18
N VAL A 44 2.65 -5.84 -1.12
CA VAL A 44 3.77 -6.73 -0.76
C VAL A 44 3.53 -7.39 0.59
N SER A 45 3.09 -6.60 1.58
CA SER A 45 2.83 -7.09 2.94
C SER A 45 1.64 -8.05 2.99
N ARG A 46 0.57 -7.76 2.27
CA ARG A 46 -0.61 -8.64 2.15
C ARG A 46 -0.26 -9.95 1.44
N ALA A 47 0.50 -9.88 0.35
CA ALA A 47 0.98 -11.05 -0.37
C ALA A 47 1.87 -11.93 0.53
N TYR A 48 2.77 -11.35 1.31
CA TYR A 48 3.57 -12.05 2.30
C TYR A 48 2.70 -12.81 3.31
N ILE A 49 1.71 -12.14 3.90
CA ILE A 49 0.84 -12.75 4.90
C ILE A 49 0.02 -13.89 4.29
N LYS A 50 -0.55 -13.68 3.09
CA LYS A 50 -1.42 -14.64 2.42
C LYS A 50 -0.68 -15.83 1.84
N ASN A 51 0.26 -15.56 0.93
CA ASN A 51 0.83 -16.59 0.07
C ASN A 51 1.85 -17.47 0.80
N TYR A 52 2.45 -16.95 1.87
CA TYR A 52 3.44 -17.69 2.65
C TYR A 52 2.89 -18.21 3.98
N GLY A 53 1.58 -18.06 4.24
CA GLY A 53 0.94 -18.52 5.48
C GLY A 53 1.56 -17.91 6.75
N ARG A 54 2.06 -16.68 6.65
CA ARG A 54 2.86 -16.03 7.69
C ARG A 54 2.06 -15.13 8.64
N SER A 55 0.75 -15.31 8.72
CA SER A 55 -0.12 -14.58 9.65
C SER A 55 0.30 -14.73 11.12
N ASN A 56 0.97 -15.82 11.46
CA ASN A 56 1.49 -16.05 12.81
C ASN A 56 2.71 -15.16 13.18
N LYS A 57 3.40 -14.56 12.19
CA LYS A 57 4.55 -13.67 12.40
C LYS A 57 4.18 -12.19 12.39
N VAL A 58 2.94 -11.86 12.04
CA VAL A 58 2.46 -10.47 11.97
C VAL A 58 1.34 -10.27 12.98
N ASP A 59 1.46 -9.25 13.82
CA ASP A 59 0.39 -8.87 14.77
C ASP A 59 -0.57 -7.89 14.11
N LYS A 60 -0.02 -6.83 13.50
CA LYS A 60 -0.79 -5.79 12.83
C LYS A 60 -0.18 -5.44 11.49
N LEU A 61 -1.05 -5.12 10.53
CA LEU A 61 -0.71 -4.51 9.25
C LEU A 61 -1.42 -3.16 9.14
N ILE A 62 -0.64 -2.08 9.02
CA ILE A 62 -1.14 -0.74 8.79
C ILE A 62 -0.72 -0.33 7.39
N THR A 63 -1.67 -0.08 6.50
CA THR A 63 -1.40 0.34 5.13
C THR A 63 -1.82 1.79 4.91
N ILE A 64 -0.97 2.55 4.23
CA ILE A 64 -1.15 3.98 3.97
C ILE A 64 -1.18 4.18 2.46
N GLY A 65 -2.28 4.69 1.91
CA GLY A 65 -2.42 4.92 0.46
C GLY A 65 -2.19 3.68 -0.41
N THR A 66 -2.44 2.48 0.13
CA THR A 66 -2.20 1.23 -0.61
C THR A 66 -3.33 0.95 -1.59
N PRO A 67 -3.04 0.66 -2.88
CA PRO A 67 -4.05 0.33 -3.88
C PRO A 67 -4.55 -1.12 -3.69
N ASN A 68 -5.28 -1.39 -2.62
CA ASN A 68 -5.74 -2.73 -2.27
C ASN A 68 -6.64 -3.38 -3.33
N HIS A 69 -7.34 -2.56 -4.11
CA HIS A 69 -8.16 -2.98 -5.25
C HIS A 69 -7.58 -2.56 -6.60
N GLY A 70 -6.27 -2.31 -6.64
CA GLY A 70 -5.55 -1.91 -7.84
C GLY A 70 -5.68 -0.43 -8.18
N ILE A 71 -5.01 -0.05 -9.26
CA ILE A 71 -4.97 1.32 -9.79
C ILE A 71 -5.69 1.34 -11.14
N TRP A 72 -6.65 2.26 -11.29
CA TRP A 72 -7.34 2.48 -12.58
C TRP A 72 -6.49 3.31 -13.51
N SER A 73 -6.20 2.82 -14.69
CA SER A 73 -5.42 3.52 -15.71
C SER A 73 -6.02 4.89 -16.09
N LEU A 74 -7.33 5.06 -15.89
CA LEU A 74 -8.06 6.29 -16.24
C LEU A 74 -7.92 7.41 -15.19
N ASP A 75 -7.48 7.12 -13.97
CA ASP A 75 -7.38 8.14 -12.91
C ASP A 75 -6.17 9.07 -13.03
N GLY A 76 -5.52 9.04 -14.18
CA GLY A 76 -4.41 9.94 -14.43
C GLY A 76 -3.10 9.41 -13.86
N TRP A 77 -2.87 8.12 -13.92
CA TRP A 77 -1.54 7.57 -13.88
C TRP A 77 -0.71 8.13 -15.06
N ASN A 78 -0.78 9.47 -15.17
CA ASN A 78 0.11 10.30 -15.96
C ASN A 78 1.43 10.56 -15.18
N TRP A 79 1.80 9.63 -14.33
CA TRP A 79 3.19 9.52 -13.95
C TRP A 79 3.95 9.11 -15.20
N GLY A 80 4.11 10.12 -16.13
CA GLY A 80 4.73 9.90 -17.39
C GLY A 80 4.86 8.42 -17.64
N TYR A 81 3.92 7.84 -18.35
CA TYR A 81 4.06 6.53 -18.96
C TYR A 81 5.23 6.65 -19.92
N SER A 82 6.36 6.89 -19.32
CA SER A 82 7.68 6.77 -19.90
C SER A 82 7.96 5.29 -19.86
N ALA A 83 8.56 4.77 -20.89
CA ALA A 83 9.04 3.39 -21.03
C ALA A 83 9.90 2.88 -19.85
N SER A 84 10.06 3.63 -18.79
CA SER A 84 10.74 3.30 -17.53
C SER A 84 9.83 2.67 -16.44
N HIS A 85 8.51 2.53 -16.68
CA HIS A 85 7.54 1.90 -15.75
C HIS A 85 7.01 0.58 -16.31
N GLU A 86 7.72 -0.03 -17.24
CA GLU A 86 7.46 -1.39 -17.72
C GLU A 86 7.99 -2.42 -16.71
N GLY A 87 7.35 -2.48 -15.53
CA GLY A 87 7.75 -3.43 -14.49
C GLY A 87 6.62 -4.40 -14.16
N LEU A 88 6.96 -5.66 -13.86
CA LEU A 88 6.01 -6.67 -13.41
C LEU A 88 5.19 -6.19 -12.21
N GLU A 89 5.81 -5.42 -11.30
CA GLU A 89 5.13 -4.81 -10.17
C GLU A 89 4.05 -3.78 -10.58
N CYS A 90 4.26 -3.09 -11.71
CA CYS A 90 3.28 -2.15 -12.23
C CYS A 90 2.07 -2.89 -12.82
N GLU A 91 2.32 -3.97 -13.55
CA GLU A 91 1.26 -4.85 -14.08
C GLU A 91 0.46 -5.48 -12.93
N ASP A 92 1.14 -5.96 -11.89
CA ASP A 92 0.50 -6.51 -10.68
C ASP A 92 -0.43 -5.51 -10.01
N MET A 93 -0.10 -4.21 -10.01
CA MET A 93 -0.90 -3.16 -9.37
C MET A 93 -2.11 -2.70 -10.18
N LEU A 94 -2.27 -3.11 -11.42
CA LEU A 94 -3.44 -2.68 -12.21
C LEU A 94 -4.74 -3.21 -11.62
N TYR A 95 -5.79 -2.39 -11.70
CA TYR A 95 -7.16 -2.83 -11.46
C TYR A 95 -7.48 -4.02 -12.41
N ASP A 96 -8.15 -5.04 -11.91
CA ASP A 96 -8.42 -6.30 -12.63
C ASP A 96 -7.16 -7.12 -13.01
N SER A 97 -5.98 -6.84 -12.43
CA SER A 97 -4.86 -7.74 -12.62
C SER A 97 -5.11 -9.08 -11.92
N PRO A 98 -4.61 -10.20 -12.49
CA PRO A 98 -4.71 -11.51 -11.83
C PRO A 98 -4.14 -11.52 -10.41
N PHE A 99 -3.11 -10.69 -10.15
CA PHE A 99 -2.52 -10.55 -8.82
C PHE A 99 -3.52 -9.91 -7.83
N ILE A 100 -4.14 -8.79 -8.19
CA ILE A 100 -5.14 -8.10 -7.34
C ILE A 100 -6.34 -9.00 -7.09
N ASP A 101 -6.86 -9.65 -8.12
CA ASP A 101 -7.99 -10.57 -8.00
C ASP A 101 -7.68 -11.72 -7.04
N GLN A 102 -6.53 -12.37 -7.21
CA GLN A 102 -6.10 -13.43 -6.33
C GLN A 102 -5.90 -12.94 -4.90
N LEU A 103 -5.29 -11.77 -4.71
CA LEU A 103 -5.04 -11.21 -3.38
C LEU A 103 -6.35 -10.91 -2.64
N ASN A 104 -7.38 -10.46 -3.36
CA ASN A 104 -8.66 -10.06 -2.81
C ASN A 104 -9.66 -11.20 -2.60
N GLN A 105 -9.38 -12.44 -3.02
CA GLN A 105 -10.20 -13.60 -2.64
C GLN A 105 -10.32 -13.75 -1.11
N ILE A 106 -9.27 -13.37 -0.37
CA ILE A 106 -9.28 -13.26 1.09
C ILE A 106 -8.64 -11.91 1.45
N GLN A 107 -9.45 -10.94 1.81
CA GLN A 107 -8.95 -9.58 2.07
C GLN A 107 -8.17 -9.48 3.37
N ILE A 108 -8.63 -10.16 4.42
CA ILE A 108 -7.98 -10.17 5.73
C ILE A 108 -7.73 -11.59 6.19
N ILE A 109 -6.52 -11.87 6.62
CA ILE A 109 -6.12 -13.18 7.14
C ILE A 109 -6.01 -13.10 8.66
N SER A 110 -6.96 -13.75 9.34
CA SER A 110 -6.92 -13.90 10.79
C SER A 110 -5.65 -14.66 11.22
N PRO A 111 -5.00 -14.28 12.36
CA PRO A 111 -5.42 -13.30 13.35
C PRO A 111 -4.85 -11.88 13.17
N VAL A 112 -4.36 -11.53 11.99
CA VAL A 112 -3.72 -10.22 11.75
C VAL A 112 -4.76 -9.09 11.82
N LYS A 113 -4.50 -8.09 12.65
CA LYS A 113 -5.32 -6.87 12.72
C LYS A 113 -4.90 -5.93 11.59
N VAL A 114 -5.86 -5.47 10.78
CA VAL A 114 -5.57 -4.61 9.64
C VAL A 114 -6.21 -3.24 9.81
N MET A 115 -5.42 -2.19 9.58
CA MET A 115 -5.87 -0.81 9.42
C MET A 115 -5.45 -0.31 8.05
N THR A 116 -6.35 0.38 7.36
CA THR A 116 -6.04 1.10 6.13
C THR A 116 -6.22 2.60 6.34
N ILE A 117 -5.32 3.41 5.78
CA ILE A 117 -5.39 4.87 5.84
C ILE A 117 -5.37 5.39 4.41
N ALA A 118 -6.48 5.97 3.98
CA ALA A 118 -6.60 6.62 2.67
C ALA A 118 -6.37 8.13 2.79
N GLY A 119 -5.76 8.71 1.77
CA GLY A 119 -5.75 10.16 1.56
C GLY A 119 -6.94 10.59 0.71
N LEU A 120 -7.48 11.77 1.00
CA LEU A 120 -8.51 12.41 0.19
C LEU A 120 -8.19 13.91 0.09
N CYS A 121 -7.83 14.38 -1.11
CA CYS A 121 -7.62 15.81 -1.35
C CYS A 121 -8.55 16.38 -2.42
N GLY A 122 -9.25 15.54 -3.16
CA GLY A 122 -10.13 15.97 -4.24
C GLY A 122 -10.76 14.82 -4.99
N LYS A 123 -11.25 15.12 -6.19
CA LYS A 123 -11.85 14.16 -7.11
C LYS A 123 -11.09 14.13 -8.43
N SER A 124 -10.96 12.95 -8.98
CA SER A 124 -10.40 12.76 -10.32
C SER A 124 -11.26 13.48 -11.35
N SER A 125 -10.66 14.33 -12.15
CA SER A 125 -11.37 15.08 -13.22
C SER A 125 -11.93 14.16 -14.33
N LYS A 126 -11.44 12.92 -14.42
CA LYS A 126 -11.86 11.94 -15.43
C LYS A 126 -12.98 11.03 -14.96
N THR A 127 -13.02 10.72 -13.66
CA THR A 127 -13.89 9.66 -13.13
C THR A 127 -14.76 10.11 -11.95
N ASP A 128 -14.62 11.35 -11.49
CA ASP A 128 -15.27 11.91 -10.29
C ASP A 128 -15.00 11.10 -8.99
N ALA A 129 -14.02 10.19 -9.03
CA ALA A 129 -13.67 9.38 -7.88
C ALA A 129 -12.83 10.18 -6.87
N GLU A 130 -13.13 10.03 -5.59
CA GLU A 130 -12.33 10.58 -4.48
C GLU A 130 -10.96 9.91 -4.41
N TYR A 131 -9.88 10.71 -4.30
CA TYR A 131 -8.51 10.21 -4.40
C TYR A 131 -7.48 11.10 -3.68
N ASP A 132 -6.25 10.59 -3.57
CA ASP A 132 -5.07 11.26 -3.02
C ASP A 132 -4.08 11.73 -4.12
N GLU A 133 -4.58 12.00 -5.33
CA GLU A 133 -3.87 12.29 -6.59
C GLU A 133 -3.29 11.05 -7.29
N VAL A 134 -3.22 9.90 -6.64
CA VAL A 134 -2.70 8.64 -7.21
C VAL A 134 -3.69 7.50 -7.03
N ILE A 135 -4.19 7.32 -5.80
CA ILE A 135 -5.01 6.15 -5.42
C ILE A 135 -6.40 6.62 -5.00
N ARG A 136 -7.42 5.94 -5.52
CA ARG A 136 -8.81 6.16 -5.07
C ARG A 136 -9.00 5.72 -3.64
N VAL A 137 -9.76 6.47 -2.85
CA VAL A 137 -10.17 6.08 -1.49
C VAL A 137 -10.83 4.69 -1.50
N SER A 138 -11.67 4.41 -2.50
CA SER A 138 -12.32 3.10 -2.65
C SER A 138 -11.34 1.95 -2.89
N SER A 139 -10.18 2.22 -3.50
CA SER A 139 -9.13 1.23 -3.69
C SER A 139 -8.36 0.92 -2.42
N VAL A 140 -8.28 1.88 -1.49
CA VAL A 140 -7.51 1.69 -0.24
C VAL A 140 -8.29 0.85 0.77
N ASN A 141 -9.61 1.01 0.85
CA ASN A 141 -10.43 0.36 1.86
C ASN A 141 -10.47 -1.16 1.72
N LEU A 142 -10.48 -1.87 2.83
CA LEU A 142 -10.64 -3.33 2.90
C LEU A 142 -11.82 -3.71 3.78
N ALA A 143 -12.63 -4.66 3.35
CA ALA A 143 -13.71 -5.20 4.16
C ALA A 143 -13.15 -5.90 5.40
N GLY A 144 -13.69 -5.58 6.58
CA GLY A 144 -13.24 -6.13 7.86
C GLY A 144 -12.01 -5.46 8.47
N ALA A 145 -11.39 -4.48 7.80
CA ALA A 145 -10.33 -3.64 8.37
C ALA A 145 -10.91 -2.42 9.09
N THR A 146 -10.11 -1.78 9.94
CA THR A 146 -10.35 -0.39 10.35
C THR A 146 -9.92 0.50 9.18
N ASN A 147 -10.88 1.20 8.56
CA ASN A 147 -10.63 2.05 7.41
C ASN A 147 -10.71 3.52 7.84
N GLU A 148 -9.61 4.24 7.70
CA GLU A 148 -9.48 5.67 8.05
C GLU A 148 -9.24 6.50 6.79
N VAL A 149 -9.72 7.76 6.80
CA VAL A 149 -9.53 8.70 5.71
C VAL A 149 -8.99 10.01 6.25
N VAL A 150 -7.80 10.38 5.81
CA VAL A 150 -7.19 11.69 6.11
C VAL A 150 -7.48 12.64 4.97
N LYS A 151 -8.07 13.80 5.28
CA LYS A 151 -8.59 14.75 4.29
C LYS A 151 -7.74 16.01 4.22
N ARG A 152 -7.60 16.53 3.01
CA ARG A 152 -7.18 17.90 2.70
C ARG A 152 -8.24 18.59 1.86
N ASN A 153 -8.26 19.93 1.93
CA ASN A 153 -9.22 20.73 1.17
C ASN A 153 -8.90 20.76 -0.33
N GLU A 154 -7.63 20.64 -0.69
CA GLU A 154 -7.16 20.72 -2.08
C GLU A 154 -6.00 19.77 -2.31
N CYS A 155 -5.93 19.21 -3.52
CA CYS A 155 -4.77 18.48 -4.01
C CYS A 155 -3.62 19.45 -4.33
N VAL A 156 -2.40 19.00 -4.16
CA VAL A 156 -1.20 19.82 -4.42
C VAL A 156 -0.77 19.59 -5.85
N ALA A 157 -0.78 20.62 -6.67
CA ALA A 157 -0.27 20.51 -8.04
C ALA A 157 1.25 20.32 -8.03
N GLY A 158 1.75 19.32 -8.75
CA GLY A 158 3.19 19.10 -8.94
C GLY A 158 3.69 17.69 -8.61
N THR A 159 4.98 17.57 -8.37
CA THR A 159 5.66 16.29 -8.12
C THR A 159 5.53 15.78 -6.68
N ASP A 160 5.09 16.62 -5.74
CA ASP A 160 4.92 16.29 -4.32
C ASP A 160 3.44 16.04 -4.02
N THR A 161 2.91 14.95 -4.58
CA THR A 161 1.49 14.57 -4.44
C THR A 161 1.08 14.35 -2.99
N PHE A 162 -0.21 14.51 -2.67
CA PHE A 162 -0.73 14.19 -1.35
C PHE A 162 -0.49 12.72 -0.99
N HIS A 163 -0.54 11.82 -1.97
CA HIS A 163 -0.16 10.42 -1.80
C HIS A 163 1.24 10.26 -1.20
N GLY A 164 2.25 10.93 -1.77
CA GLY A 164 3.62 10.90 -1.26
C GLY A 164 3.77 11.58 0.11
N GLN A 165 2.95 12.60 0.38
CA GLN A 165 2.98 13.33 1.65
C GLN A 165 2.39 12.54 2.83
N LEU A 166 1.54 11.53 2.60
CA LEU A 166 0.93 10.71 3.66
C LEU A 166 1.94 10.07 4.62
N ILE A 167 3.18 9.85 4.18
CA ILE A 167 4.27 9.30 5.01
C ILE A 167 5.14 10.37 5.68
N SER A 168 4.81 11.64 5.55
CA SER A 168 5.58 12.74 6.15
C SER A 168 4.88 13.27 7.41
N PRO A 169 5.38 12.98 8.62
CA PRO A 169 4.79 13.50 9.86
C PRO A 169 4.72 15.03 9.93
N ALA A 170 5.65 15.71 9.23
CA ALA A 170 5.67 17.18 9.17
C ALA A 170 4.58 17.74 8.27
N LYS A 171 4.16 17.00 7.23
CA LYS A 171 3.15 17.44 6.26
C LYS A 171 1.75 16.93 6.59
N VAL A 172 1.65 15.70 7.11
CA VAL A 172 0.39 15.01 7.43
C VAL A 172 0.52 14.34 8.81
N PRO A 173 0.57 15.12 9.90
CA PRO A 173 0.71 14.60 11.26
C PRO A 173 -0.45 13.69 11.69
N GLU A 174 -1.62 13.81 11.06
CA GLU A 174 -2.79 12.98 11.33
C GLU A 174 -2.50 11.51 11.05
N VAL A 175 -1.83 11.17 9.95
CA VAL A 175 -1.42 9.79 9.62
C VAL A 175 -0.48 9.24 10.70
N TYR A 176 0.52 10.04 11.11
CA TYR A 176 1.43 9.64 12.17
C TYR A 176 0.71 9.36 13.48
N ASN A 177 -0.26 10.21 13.86
CA ASN A 177 -1.03 10.05 15.09
C ASN A 177 -1.91 8.80 15.06
N LEU A 178 -2.55 8.49 13.91
CA LEU A 178 -3.32 7.26 13.71
C LEU A 178 -2.42 6.03 13.88
N VAL A 179 -1.27 6.01 13.23
CA VAL A 179 -0.30 4.89 13.35
C VAL A 179 0.16 4.74 14.78
N LYS A 180 0.59 5.84 15.43
CA LYS A 180 1.07 5.83 16.81
C LYS A 180 0.01 5.35 17.82
N GLY A 181 -1.25 5.62 17.55
CA GLY A 181 -2.36 5.21 18.44
C GLY A 181 -2.64 3.71 18.43
N VAL A 182 -2.08 2.96 17.47
CA VAL A 182 -2.37 1.51 17.31
C VAL A 182 -1.16 0.59 17.41
N ILE A 183 0.08 1.12 17.47
CA ILE A 183 1.32 0.34 17.61
C ILE A 183 1.71 0.04 19.07
#